data_988ed0f96bf50acee6ff496da0da45b4
#
_entry.id   988ed0f96bf50acee6ff496da0da45b4
#
_cell.length_a   1.000
_cell.length_b   1.000
_cell.length_c   1.000
_cell.angle_alpha   90.00
_cell.angle_beta   90.00
_cell.angle_gamma   90.00
#
_symmetry.space_group_name_H-M   'P 1'
#
loop_
_entity.id
_entity.type
_entity.pdbx_description
1 polymer ?
#
loop_
_entity_poly.entity_id
_entity_poly.type
_entity_poly.pdbx_seq_one_letter_code
_entity_poly.pdbx_strand_id
1 'polypeptide(L)'
;MSYFKILGLEKEPFSTSPDPAFFYLSKEHKAILYKLKIAIRLKRGLSTVVGNVGTGKTTLARRLFQILRKENEETVLFHMILNPVYRFEREFLLYLTQLFQIEIDSKWPSAIECMKKIEDYLFRNGVEKNKTIVLLIDEAQKLSVPCLETLRMLLNYETNEYKLLQLILIGQMELLPRLRKPENLWDRISLKYSINPLGRDETEEMINFRLKQASRNGSSPILFEDGAIDEIYNYTQGYPRKITMLCHDALEALVMESREFVDRPLVCNLISKATKLVETEAA
;
A
#
# COMPACT_ATOMS: atom_id res chain seq x y z
N MET A 1 -25.31 10.91 -18.56
CA MET A 1 -24.42 9.82 -19.05
C MET A 1 -23.03 10.06 -18.46
N SER A 2 -22.34 9.06 -17.93
CA SER A 2 -20.99 9.30 -17.35
C SER A 2 -19.98 9.58 -18.48
N TYR A 3 -19.04 10.50 -18.23
CA TYR A 3 -18.04 10.95 -19.23
C TYR A 3 -17.28 9.79 -19.89
N PHE A 4 -16.90 8.78 -19.12
CA PHE A 4 -16.12 7.65 -19.64
C PHE A 4 -16.92 6.78 -20.64
N LYS A 5 -18.25 6.68 -20.50
CA LYS A 5 -19.09 5.99 -21.49
C LYS A 5 -19.17 6.74 -22.82
N ILE A 6 -19.14 8.08 -22.78
CA ILE A 6 -19.07 8.91 -23.99
C ILE A 6 -17.77 8.65 -24.75
N LEU A 7 -16.66 8.41 -24.02
CA LEU A 7 -15.35 8.08 -24.57
C LEU A 7 -15.21 6.58 -24.97
N GLY A 8 -16.30 5.81 -24.97
CA GLY A 8 -16.28 4.40 -25.33
C GLY A 8 -15.63 3.46 -24.31
N LEU A 9 -15.46 3.92 -23.06
CA LEU A 9 -14.90 3.14 -21.97
C LEU A 9 -16.02 2.45 -21.17
N GLU A 10 -15.75 1.22 -20.69
CA GLU A 10 -16.70 0.47 -19.86
C GLU A 10 -16.65 0.86 -18.39
N LYS A 11 -15.45 1.19 -17.92
CA LYS A 11 -15.18 1.57 -16.52
C LYS A 11 -14.52 2.94 -16.46
N GLU A 12 -14.61 3.55 -15.30
CA GLU A 12 -13.90 4.80 -15.00
C GLU A 12 -12.39 4.53 -14.89
N PRO A 13 -11.56 5.08 -15.81
CA PRO A 13 -10.12 4.76 -15.84
C PRO A 13 -9.36 5.38 -14.68
N PHE A 14 -9.79 6.56 -14.22
CA PHE A 14 -9.07 7.35 -13.21
C PHE A 14 -9.87 7.51 -11.91
N SER A 15 -10.62 6.48 -11.52
CA SER A 15 -11.23 6.42 -10.20
C SER A 15 -10.16 6.43 -9.10
N THR A 16 -10.42 7.18 -8.03
CA THR A 16 -9.57 7.21 -6.83
C THR A 16 -9.81 6.02 -5.91
N SER A 17 -10.83 5.21 -6.19
CA SER A 17 -11.09 3.96 -5.46
C SER A 17 -9.92 2.97 -5.64
N PRO A 18 -9.47 2.32 -4.58
CA PRO A 18 -8.32 1.41 -4.64
C PRO A 18 -8.70 0.06 -5.26
N ASP A 19 -9.03 0.05 -6.57
CA ASP A 19 -9.26 -1.17 -7.33
C ASP A 19 -7.91 -1.77 -7.75
N PRO A 20 -7.58 -3.01 -7.31
CA PRO A 20 -6.34 -3.68 -7.70
C PRO A 20 -6.20 -3.93 -9.21
N ALA A 21 -7.31 -3.97 -9.96
CA ALA A 21 -7.27 -4.14 -11.42
C ALA A 21 -6.67 -2.92 -12.13
N PHE A 22 -6.82 -1.73 -11.55
CA PHE A 22 -6.27 -0.48 -12.06
C PHE A 22 -4.92 -0.10 -11.44
N PHE A 23 -4.31 -0.99 -10.69
CA PHE A 23 -3.00 -0.75 -10.10
C PHE A 23 -1.87 -1.00 -11.12
N TYR A 24 -1.29 0.09 -11.63
CA TYR A 24 -0.07 0.03 -12.43
C TYR A 24 1.11 -0.38 -11.57
N LEU A 25 1.70 -1.52 -11.88
CA LEU A 25 2.89 -2.07 -11.20
C LEU A 25 4.16 -1.50 -11.85
N SER A 26 4.69 -0.40 -11.30
CA SER A 26 5.98 0.14 -11.71
C SER A 26 7.13 -0.85 -11.48
N LYS A 27 8.29 -0.57 -12.05
CA LYS A 27 9.50 -1.39 -11.86
C LYS A 27 9.84 -1.54 -10.37
N GLU A 28 9.73 -0.44 -9.59
CA GLU A 28 9.96 -0.48 -8.14
C GLU A 28 8.91 -1.34 -7.41
N HIS A 29 7.63 -1.18 -7.71
CA HIS A 29 6.58 -2.01 -7.11
C HIS A 29 6.81 -3.50 -7.35
N LYS A 30 7.19 -3.89 -8.58
CA LYS A 30 7.54 -5.29 -8.91
C LYS A 30 8.73 -5.78 -8.09
N ALA A 31 9.78 -4.98 -8.00
CA ALA A 31 10.99 -5.32 -7.25
C ALA A 31 10.70 -5.50 -5.74
N ILE A 32 9.89 -4.61 -5.16
CA ILE A 32 9.50 -4.69 -3.74
C ILE A 32 8.68 -5.96 -3.49
N LEU A 33 7.65 -6.23 -4.31
CA LEU A 33 6.84 -7.44 -4.17
C LEU A 33 7.69 -8.71 -4.24
N TYR A 34 8.62 -8.77 -5.19
CA TYR A 34 9.52 -9.90 -5.34
C TYR A 34 10.41 -10.09 -4.09
N LYS A 35 11.03 -9.00 -3.59
CA LYS A 35 11.88 -9.04 -2.39
C LYS A 35 11.10 -9.39 -1.13
N LEU A 36 9.88 -8.87 -0.96
CA LEU A 36 9.00 -9.23 0.15
C LEU A 36 8.63 -10.71 0.11
N LYS A 37 8.29 -11.25 -1.07
CA LYS A 37 8.03 -12.69 -1.23
C LYS A 37 9.24 -13.54 -0.82
N ILE A 38 10.45 -13.16 -1.21
CA ILE A 38 11.68 -13.85 -0.80
C ILE A 38 11.86 -13.76 0.72
N ALA A 39 11.73 -12.57 1.30
CA ALA A 39 11.91 -12.38 2.75
C ALA A 39 10.91 -13.23 3.56
N ILE A 40 9.65 -13.31 3.11
CA ILE A 40 8.60 -14.15 3.72
C ILE A 40 8.95 -15.64 3.60
N ARG A 41 9.32 -16.10 2.40
CA ARG A 41 9.69 -17.52 2.15
C ARG A 41 10.91 -17.95 2.96
N LEU A 42 11.88 -17.06 3.12
CA LEU A 42 13.09 -17.30 3.93
C LEU A 42 12.87 -17.03 5.43
N LYS A 43 11.65 -16.72 5.83
CA LYS A 43 11.22 -16.46 7.22
C LYS A 43 12.16 -15.47 7.94
N ARG A 44 12.52 -14.35 7.28
CA ARG A 44 13.50 -13.36 7.77
C ARG A 44 12.99 -12.39 8.84
N GLY A 45 11.71 -12.46 9.20
CA GLY A 45 11.12 -11.64 10.27
C GLY A 45 10.64 -10.28 9.78
N LEU A 46 11.35 -9.19 10.03
CA LEU A 46 10.89 -7.82 9.82
C LEU A 46 11.30 -7.26 8.46
N SER A 47 10.30 -6.78 7.72
CA SER A 47 10.47 -6.00 6.48
C SER A 47 9.76 -4.64 6.60
N THR A 48 10.36 -3.59 6.05
CA THR A 48 9.79 -2.24 6.09
C THR A 48 9.77 -1.62 4.70
N VAL A 49 8.60 -1.09 4.33
CA VAL A 49 8.40 -0.36 3.08
C VAL A 49 7.87 1.04 3.40
N VAL A 50 8.58 2.07 2.98
CA VAL A 50 8.17 3.45 3.21
C VAL A 50 7.97 4.20 1.88
N GLY A 51 7.30 5.34 1.94
CA GLY A 51 7.10 6.21 0.78
C GLY A 51 6.14 7.34 1.12
N ASN A 52 6.15 8.38 0.32
CA ASN A 52 5.26 9.52 0.50
C ASN A 52 3.78 9.15 0.27
N VAL A 53 2.88 10.03 0.69
CA VAL A 53 1.45 9.87 0.45
C VAL A 53 1.18 9.79 -1.06
N GLY A 54 0.33 8.85 -1.49
CA GLY A 54 -0.06 8.72 -2.90
C GLY A 54 0.87 7.89 -3.78
N THR A 55 1.95 7.27 -3.24
CA THR A 55 2.86 6.39 -3.99
C THR A 55 2.35 4.95 -4.19
N GLY A 56 1.15 4.61 -3.75
CA GLY A 56 0.55 3.28 -3.97
C GLY A 56 0.82 2.24 -2.90
N LYS A 57 1.33 2.60 -1.71
CA LYS A 57 1.65 1.68 -0.60
C LYS A 57 0.52 0.73 -0.21
N THR A 58 -0.67 1.27 0.05
CA THR A 58 -1.85 0.47 0.42
C THR A 58 -2.27 -0.49 -0.69
N THR A 59 -2.16 -0.06 -1.94
CA THR A 59 -2.47 -0.93 -3.09
C THR A 59 -1.43 -2.03 -3.25
N LEU A 60 -0.14 -1.73 -2.99
CA LEU A 60 0.94 -2.72 -2.93
C LEU A 60 0.66 -3.77 -1.84
N ALA A 61 0.24 -3.33 -0.63
CA ALA A 61 -0.14 -4.21 0.47
C ALA A 61 -1.25 -5.20 0.07
N ARG A 62 -2.31 -4.68 -0.54
CA ARG A 62 -3.43 -5.49 -1.05
C ARG A 62 -2.99 -6.45 -2.15
N ARG A 63 -2.09 -6.00 -3.04
CA ARG A 63 -1.55 -6.85 -4.11
C ARG A 63 -0.70 -7.98 -3.55
N LEU A 64 0.13 -7.72 -2.54
CA LEU A 64 0.90 -8.75 -1.85
C LEU A 64 -0.03 -9.79 -1.23
N PHE A 65 -1.09 -9.35 -0.54
CA PHE A 65 -2.11 -10.24 0.03
C PHE A 65 -2.72 -11.16 -1.03
N GLN A 66 -3.17 -10.60 -2.17
CA GLN A 66 -3.76 -11.39 -3.26
C GLN A 66 -2.80 -12.44 -3.80
N ILE A 67 -1.51 -12.07 -3.98
CA ILE A 67 -0.48 -12.98 -4.49
C ILE A 67 -0.25 -14.13 -3.50
N LEU A 68 -0.05 -13.83 -2.22
CA LEU A 68 0.25 -14.83 -1.21
C LEU A 68 -0.93 -15.77 -0.99
N ARG A 69 -2.16 -15.24 -1.00
CA ARG A 69 -3.38 -16.04 -0.90
C ARG A 69 -3.51 -17.00 -2.08
N LYS A 70 -3.29 -16.53 -3.31
CA LYS A 70 -3.42 -17.36 -4.51
C LYS A 70 -2.34 -18.46 -4.62
N GLU A 71 -1.10 -18.14 -4.22
CA GLU A 71 0.05 -19.04 -4.39
C GLU A 71 0.18 -20.05 -3.24
N ASN A 72 -0.29 -19.71 -2.02
CA ASN A 72 0.08 -20.44 -0.80
C ASN A 72 -1.05 -20.47 0.25
N GLU A 73 -2.31 -20.60 -0.16
CA GLU A 73 -3.48 -20.50 0.75
C GLU A 73 -3.44 -21.49 1.93
N GLU A 74 -2.87 -22.69 1.72
CA GLU A 74 -2.77 -23.72 2.76
C GLU A 74 -1.58 -23.51 3.71
N THR A 75 -0.51 -22.85 3.26
CA THR A 75 0.76 -22.77 3.99
C THR A 75 1.04 -21.39 4.60
N VAL A 76 0.32 -20.34 4.18
CA VAL A 76 0.51 -18.98 4.66
C VAL A 76 -0.74 -18.47 5.39
N LEU A 77 -0.56 -18.11 6.65
CA LEU A 77 -1.56 -17.38 7.45
C LEU A 77 -1.27 -15.88 7.33
N PHE A 78 -2.08 -15.19 6.54
CA PHE A 78 -1.88 -13.75 6.28
C PHE A 78 -2.89 -12.90 7.04
N HIS A 79 -2.38 -11.99 7.87
CA HIS A 79 -3.15 -11.03 8.64
C HIS A 79 -2.77 -9.60 8.24
N MET A 80 -3.76 -8.69 8.20
CA MET A 80 -3.53 -7.30 7.78
C MET A 80 -4.23 -6.30 8.70
N ILE A 81 -3.50 -5.27 9.08
CA ILE A 81 -4.02 -4.10 9.80
C ILE A 81 -3.85 -2.88 8.89
N LEU A 82 -4.95 -2.18 8.56
CA LEU A 82 -4.91 -1.04 7.63
C LEU A 82 -4.73 0.31 8.33
N ASN A 83 -5.17 0.44 9.57
CA ASN A 83 -5.10 1.71 10.31
C ASN A 83 -4.85 1.44 11.80
N PRO A 84 -3.57 1.32 12.22
CA PRO A 84 -3.21 0.87 13.56
C PRO A 84 -3.23 2.04 14.57
N VAL A 85 -4.41 2.41 15.05
CA VAL A 85 -4.57 3.46 16.06
C VAL A 85 -4.89 2.81 17.42
N TYR A 86 -3.86 2.56 18.22
CA TYR A 86 -3.98 1.98 19.56
C TYR A 86 -3.21 2.86 20.56
N ARG A 87 -3.85 3.18 21.69
CA ARG A 87 -3.24 4.01 22.74
C ARG A 87 -2.29 3.20 23.62
N PHE A 88 -2.70 1.97 23.95
CA PHE A 88 -2.03 1.14 24.94
C PHE A 88 -1.63 -0.21 24.35
N GLU A 89 -0.55 -0.79 24.86
CA GLU A 89 -0.07 -2.13 24.52
C GLU A 89 -1.17 -3.20 24.66
N ARG A 90 -1.91 -3.17 25.77
CA ARG A 90 -2.98 -4.14 26.02
C ARG A 90 -4.07 -4.11 24.95
N GLU A 91 -4.47 -2.91 24.52
CA GLU A 91 -5.46 -2.74 23.46
C GLU A 91 -4.97 -3.36 22.14
N PHE A 92 -3.72 -3.12 21.81
CA PHE A 92 -3.10 -3.69 20.61
C PHE A 92 -2.97 -5.22 20.69
N LEU A 93 -2.54 -5.77 21.83
CA LEU A 93 -2.46 -7.21 22.05
C LEU A 93 -3.82 -7.88 21.96
N LEU A 94 -4.87 -7.30 22.56
CA LEU A 94 -6.24 -7.78 22.44
C LEU A 94 -6.70 -7.80 20.98
N TYR A 95 -6.41 -6.76 20.23
CA TYR A 95 -6.73 -6.73 18.80
C TYR A 95 -5.98 -7.83 18.04
N LEU A 96 -4.69 -8.06 18.33
CA LEU A 96 -3.92 -9.14 17.69
C LEU A 96 -4.50 -10.52 18.00
N THR A 97 -4.96 -10.77 19.24
CA THR A 97 -5.60 -12.07 19.56
C THR A 97 -6.88 -12.28 18.77
N GLN A 98 -7.70 -11.23 18.63
CA GLN A 98 -8.91 -11.28 17.78
C GLN A 98 -8.57 -11.49 16.31
N LEU A 99 -7.56 -10.77 15.78
CA LEU A 99 -7.10 -10.86 14.39
C LEU A 99 -6.57 -12.27 14.06
N PHE A 100 -5.89 -12.91 15.00
CA PHE A 100 -5.38 -14.27 14.89
C PHE A 100 -6.41 -15.34 15.23
N GLN A 101 -7.62 -14.95 15.60
CA GLN A 101 -8.72 -15.85 16.01
C GLN A 101 -8.29 -16.75 17.19
N ILE A 102 -7.61 -16.17 18.17
CA ILE A 102 -7.17 -16.83 19.39
C ILE A 102 -8.27 -16.69 20.43
N GLU A 103 -8.74 -17.81 20.95
CA GLU A 103 -9.70 -17.83 22.06
C GLU A 103 -9.02 -17.47 23.37
N ILE A 104 -9.64 -16.55 24.12
CA ILE A 104 -9.21 -16.15 25.47
C ILE A 104 -10.38 -16.40 26.41
N ASP A 105 -10.13 -17.20 27.43
CA ASP A 105 -11.15 -17.60 28.40
C ASP A 105 -11.52 -16.48 29.37
N SER A 106 -10.60 -15.54 29.59
CA SER A 106 -10.77 -14.42 30.52
C SER A 106 -11.63 -13.29 29.93
N LYS A 107 -12.60 -12.79 30.67
CA LYS A 107 -13.40 -11.61 30.30
C LYS A 107 -12.54 -10.32 30.24
N TRP A 108 -11.47 -10.27 31.03
CA TRP A 108 -10.55 -9.12 31.14
C TRP A 108 -9.09 -9.58 31.09
N PRO A 109 -8.61 -10.07 29.93
CA PRO A 109 -7.26 -10.62 29.86
C PRO A 109 -6.19 -9.56 30.10
N SER A 110 -5.13 -9.95 30.77
CA SER A 110 -3.94 -9.11 30.94
C SER A 110 -3.10 -9.06 29.67
N ALA A 111 -2.19 -8.08 29.54
CA ALA A 111 -1.22 -8.03 28.47
C ALA A 111 -0.34 -9.29 28.41
N ILE A 112 0.05 -9.81 29.59
CA ILE A 112 0.86 -11.02 29.72
C ILE A 112 0.10 -12.24 29.20
N GLU A 113 -1.18 -12.38 29.53
CA GLU A 113 -2.01 -13.47 29.04
C GLU A 113 -2.18 -13.43 27.52
N CYS A 114 -2.47 -12.25 26.97
CA CYS A 114 -2.54 -12.07 25.51
C CYS A 114 -1.22 -12.42 24.84
N MET A 115 -0.08 -11.96 25.37
CA MET A 115 1.24 -12.25 24.84
C MET A 115 1.52 -13.74 24.83
N LYS A 116 1.25 -14.45 25.92
CA LYS A 116 1.43 -15.90 26.01
C LYS A 116 0.55 -16.67 25.02
N LYS A 117 -0.71 -16.28 24.88
CA LYS A 117 -1.62 -16.90 23.88
C LYS A 117 -1.16 -16.65 22.45
N ILE A 118 -0.59 -15.47 22.15
CA ILE A 118 0.02 -15.18 20.84
C ILE A 118 1.28 -16.03 20.63
N GLU A 119 2.13 -16.17 21.63
CA GLU A 119 3.29 -17.06 21.60
C GLU A 119 2.90 -18.48 21.25
N ASP A 120 1.94 -19.07 22.00
CA ASP A 120 1.42 -20.42 21.74
C ASP A 120 0.87 -20.58 20.31
N TYR A 121 0.18 -19.54 19.82
CA TYR A 121 -0.31 -19.50 18.44
C TYR A 121 0.82 -19.54 17.42
N LEU A 122 1.87 -18.73 17.63
CA LEU A 122 3.03 -18.65 16.73
C LEU A 122 3.78 -19.99 16.69
N PHE A 123 4.02 -20.62 17.84
CA PHE A 123 4.70 -21.92 17.91
C PHE A 123 3.85 -23.03 17.29
N ARG A 124 2.57 -23.14 17.65
CA ARG A 124 1.68 -24.16 17.10
C ARG A 124 1.57 -24.07 15.57
N ASN A 125 1.36 -22.86 15.04
CA ASN A 125 1.21 -22.74 13.60
C ASN A 125 2.55 -22.73 12.86
N GLY A 126 3.59 -22.05 13.42
CA GLY A 126 4.88 -21.88 12.77
C GLY A 126 5.78 -23.10 12.84
N VAL A 127 5.74 -23.87 13.96
CA VAL A 127 6.59 -25.05 14.15
C VAL A 127 5.79 -26.34 13.88
N GLU A 128 4.73 -26.59 14.64
CA GLU A 128 4.02 -27.88 14.55
C GLU A 128 3.31 -28.05 13.20
N LYS A 129 2.66 -26.98 12.69
CA LYS A 129 1.91 -27.02 11.42
C LYS A 129 2.74 -26.51 10.22
N ASN A 130 4.00 -26.13 10.46
CA ASN A 130 4.90 -25.57 9.44
C ASN A 130 4.28 -24.46 8.55
N LYS A 131 3.43 -23.63 9.14
CA LYS A 131 2.83 -22.48 8.43
C LYS A 131 3.69 -21.24 8.54
N THR A 132 3.63 -20.40 7.54
CA THR A 132 4.25 -19.07 7.57
C THR A 132 3.23 -18.03 8.02
N ILE A 133 3.46 -17.39 9.16
CA ILE A 133 2.55 -16.40 9.72
C ILE A 133 3.02 -15.02 9.29
N VAL A 134 2.20 -14.30 8.55
CA VAL A 134 2.50 -12.96 8.03
C VAL A 134 1.55 -11.96 8.67
N LEU A 135 2.10 -10.93 9.30
CA LEU A 135 1.37 -9.76 9.79
C LEU A 135 1.81 -8.53 9.00
N LEU A 136 0.93 -7.97 8.19
CA LEU A 136 1.16 -6.72 7.49
C LEU A 136 0.43 -5.59 8.21
N ILE A 137 1.13 -4.50 8.49
CA ILE A 137 0.55 -3.30 9.10
C ILE A 137 0.78 -2.14 8.14
N ASP A 138 -0.31 -1.61 7.58
CA ASP A 138 -0.29 -0.39 6.76
C ASP A 138 -0.45 0.84 7.67
N GLU A 139 -0.03 2.02 7.21
CA GLU A 139 0.00 3.27 7.99
C GLU A 139 0.76 3.11 9.32
N ALA A 140 1.80 2.28 9.34
CA ALA A 140 2.54 1.88 10.55
C ALA A 140 3.18 3.06 11.32
N GLN A 141 3.33 4.24 10.70
CA GLN A 141 3.75 5.47 11.41
C GLN A 141 2.73 5.92 12.48
N LYS A 142 1.49 5.39 12.46
CA LYS A 142 0.48 5.69 13.49
C LYS A 142 0.63 4.84 14.76
N LEU A 143 1.41 3.75 14.71
CA LEU A 143 1.67 2.92 15.90
C LEU A 143 2.32 3.74 17.01
N SER A 144 1.86 3.57 18.24
CA SER A 144 2.52 4.13 19.43
C SER A 144 3.84 3.41 19.73
N VAL A 145 4.73 4.03 20.51
CA VAL A 145 6.00 3.39 20.91
C VAL A 145 5.76 2.08 21.66
N PRO A 146 4.80 1.98 22.61
CA PRO A 146 4.48 0.70 23.25
C PRO A 146 4.05 -0.39 22.28
N CYS A 147 3.29 -0.06 21.23
CA CYS A 147 2.91 -1.04 20.20
C CYS A 147 4.11 -1.50 19.37
N LEU A 148 5.05 -0.60 19.07
CA LEU A 148 6.30 -0.98 18.38
C LEU A 148 7.16 -1.89 19.27
N GLU A 149 7.20 -1.65 20.59
CA GLU A 149 7.87 -2.55 21.53
C GLU A 149 7.21 -3.92 21.60
N THR A 150 5.88 -3.98 21.62
CA THR A 150 5.14 -5.25 21.52
C THR A 150 5.54 -6.04 20.26
N LEU A 151 5.58 -5.37 19.11
CA LEU A 151 6.01 -6.01 17.86
C LEU A 151 7.46 -6.49 17.93
N ARG A 152 8.35 -5.72 18.56
CA ARG A 152 9.73 -6.13 18.80
C ARG A 152 9.82 -7.39 19.66
N MET A 153 9.00 -7.48 20.72
CA MET A 153 8.93 -8.68 21.56
C MET A 153 8.41 -9.89 20.79
N LEU A 154 7.38 -9.74 19.97
CA LEU A 154 6.86 -10.80 19.11
C LEU A 154 7.89 -11.32 18.11
N LEU A 155 8.80 -10.47 17.64
CA LEU A 155 9.90 -10.86 16.75
C LEU A 155 11.02 -11.65 17.46
N ASN A 156 10.98 -11.79 18.80
CA ASN A 156 11.92 -12.68 19.54
C ASN A 156 11.50 -14.15 19.44
N TYR A 157 10.23 -14.42 19.10
CA TYR A 157 9.79 -15.80 18.91
C TYR A 157 10.37 -16.37 17.62
N GLU A 158 11.36 -17.23 17.78
CA GLU A 158 12.13 -17.82 16.69
C GLU A 158 12.56 -19.25 17.04
N THR A 159 12.88 -20.01 16.03
CA THR A 159 13.65 -21.25 16.13
C THR A 159 15.13 -20.94 15.91
N ASN A 160 15.99 -21.95 15.99
CA ASN A 160 17.41 -21.78 15.65
C ASN A 160 17.62 -21.39 14.16
N GLU A 161 16.62 -21.58 13.30
CA GLU A 161 16.75 -21.41 11.86
C GLU A 161 15.98 -20.19 11.33
N TYR A 162 14.83 -19.80 11.94
CA TYR A 162 13.97 -18.78 11.38
C TYR A 162 13.06 -18.08 12.40
N LYS A 163 12.56 -16.90 12.03
CA LYS A 163 11.55 -16.15 12.77
C LYS A 163 10.16 -16.72 12.54
N LEU A 164 9.37 -16.92 13.62
CA LEU A 164 8.00 -17.45 13.55
C LEU A 164 7.02 -16.42 12.91
N LEU A 165 7.21 -15.14 13.21
CA LEU A 165 6.40 -14.06 12.67
C LEU A 165 7.12 -13.31 11.54
N GLN A 166 6.48 -13.20 10.37
CA GLN A 166 6.91 -12.35 9.28
C GLN A 166 6.14 -11.04 9.36
N LEU A 167 6.79 -10.00 9.87
CA LEU A 167 6.20 -8.68 10.08
C LEU A 167 6.55 -7.77 8.90
N ILE A 168 5.54 -7.14 8.30
CA ILE A 168 5.71 -6.17 7.24
C ILE A 168 5.11 -4.84 7.70
N LEU A 169 5.95 -3.83 7.88
CA LEU A 169 5.53 -2.48 8.22
C LEU A 169 5.54 -1.62 6.96
N ILE A 170 4.38 -1.10 6.60
CA ILE A 170 4.23 -0.16 5.48
C ILE A 170 3.81 1.19 6.06
N GLY A 171 4.46 2.28 5.64
CA GLY A 171 4.14 3.58 6.17
C GLY A 171 4.75 4.75 5.42
N GLN A 172 4.56 5.94 5.97
CA GLN A 172 5.18 7.16 5.48
C GLN A 172 6.62 7.27 5.99
N MET A 173 7.38 8.24 5.48
CA MET A 173 8.80 8.41 5.81
C MET A 173 9.03 8.63 7.32
N GLU A 174 8.03 9.18 8.02
CA GLU A 174 8.01 9.40 9.48
C GLU A 174 8.08 8.09 10.28
N LEU A 175 7.82 6.95 9.64
CA LEU A 175 8.00 5.64 10.26
C LEU A 175 9.47 5.36 10.61
N LEU A 176 10.40 5.76 9.75
CA LEU A 176 11.83 5.43 9.93
C LEU A 176 12.43 5.94 11.26
N PRO A 177 12.28 7.22 11.64
CA PRO A 177 12.76 7.71 12.93
C PRO A 177 12.02 7.06 14.11
N ARG A 178 10.78 6.62 13.92
CA ARG A 178 10.01 5.94 14.98
C ARG A 178 10.51 4.51 15.22
N LEU A 179 10.96 3.80 14.18
CA LEU A 179 11.54 2.45 14.30
C LEU A 179 12.92 2.44 14.99
N ARG A 180 13.57 3.61 15.13
CA ARG A 180 14.80 3.77 15.87
C ARG A 180 14.61 3.95 17.38
N LYS A 181 13.39 4.27 17.82
CA LYS A 181 13.10 4.51 19.25
C LYS A 181 13.11 3.23 20.10
N PRO A 182 12.49 2.12 19.67
CA PRO A 182 12.64 0.84 20.36
C PRO A 182 14.05 0.31 20.22
N GLU A 183 14.67 -0.05 21.33
CA GLU A 183 16.01 -0.62 21.33
C GLU A 183 16.09 -1.84 20.41
N ASN A 184 17.05 -1.83 19.48
CA ASN A 184 17.33 -2.94 18.55
C ASN A 184 16.19 -3.31 17.55
N LEU A 185 15.10 -2.55 17.41
CA LEU A 185 14.08 -2.84 16.40
C LEU A 185 14.61 -2.52 15.01
N TRP A 186 15.35 -1.41 14.87
CA TRP A 186 15.95 -0.98 13.60
C TRP A 186 16.91 -2.03 13.01
N ASP A 187 17.69 -2.68 13.86
CA ASP A 187 18.71 -3.67 13.45
C ASP A 187 18.09 -5.02 13.04
N ARG A 188 16.84 -5.26 13.45
CA ARG A 188 16.06 -6.44 13.05
C ARG A 188 15.40 -6.34 11.69
N ILE A 189 15.47 -5.16 11.04
CA ILE A 189 14.85 -4.99 9.72
C ILE A 189 15.73 -5.65 8.67
N SER A 190 15.30 -6.79 8.17
CA SER A 190 15.97 -7.55 7.12
C SER A 190 15.85 -6.94 5.73
N LEU A 191 14.75 -6.19 5.49
CA LEU A 191 14.47 -5.50 4.23
C LEU A 191 13.96 -4.09 4.50
N LYS A 192 14.71 -3.09 4.02
CA LYS A 192 14.32 -1.66 4.03
C LYS A 192 14.14 -1.21 2.60
N TYR A 193 12.97 -0.67 2.28
CA TYR A 193 12.68 -0.21 0.92
C TYR A 193 11.91 1.12 0.93
N SER A 194 12.24 2.00 -0.02
CA SER A 194 11.50 3.24 -0.26
C SER A 194 10.81 3.17 -1.62
N ILE A 195 9.52 3.54 -1.66
CA ILE A 195 8.78 3.71 -2.91
C ILE A 195 8.88 5.17 -3.32
N ASN A 196 9.49 5.40 -4.47
CA ASN A 196 9.58 6.72 -5.09
C ASN A 196 8.36 6.98 -6.00
N PRO A 197 8.06 8.25 -6.31
CA PRO A 197 7.13 8.60 -7.38
C PRO A 197 7.59 8.00 -8.73
N LEU A 198 6.65 7.88 -9.67
CA LEU A 198 6.92 7.38 -11.03
C LEU A 198 7.80 8.36 -11.80
N GLY A 199 8.65 7.85 -12.67
CA GLY A 199 9.30 8.66 -13.69
C GLY A 199 8.32 9.12 -14.79
N ARG A 200 8.80 9.99 -15.71
CA ARG A 200 7.97 10.49 -16.82
C ARG A 200 7.41 9.34 -17.67
N ASP A 201 8.26 8.41 -18.06
CA ASP A 201 7.87 7.26 -18.92
C ASP A 201 6.90 6.33 -18.16
N GLU A 202 7.13 6.07 -16.88
CA GLU A 202 6.22 5.28 -16.06
C GLU A 202 4.88 5.99 -15.83
N THR A 203 4.86 7.34 -15.84
CA THR A 203 3.62 8.14 -15.78
C THR A 203 2.79 7.90 -17.03
N GLU A 204 3.40 7.97 -18.20
CA GLU A 204 2.75 7.64 -19.47
C GLU A 204 2.25 6.18 -19.51
N GLU A 205 3.10 5.23 -19.14
CA GLU A 205 2.73 3.82 -19.05
C GLU A 205 1.54 3.60 -18.09
N MET A 206 1.49 4.31 -16.94
CA MET A 206 0.38 4.24 -15.99
C MET A 206 -0.92 4.77 -16.61
N ILE A 207 -0.88 5.91 -17.30
CA ILE A 207 -2.06 6.49 -17.97
C ILE A 207 -2.60 5.51 -19.00
N ASN A 208 -1.75 5.02 -19.90
CA ASN A 208 -2.11 4.08 -20.96
C ASN A 208 -2.62 2.75 -20.39
N PHE A 209 -1.99 2.22 -19.33
CA PHE A 209 -2.43 1.01 -18.66
C PHE A 209 -3.87 1.16 -18.12
N ARG A 210 -4.18 2.30 -17.46
CA ARG A 210 -5.51 2.53 -16.88
C ARG A 210 -6.58 2.71 -17.94
N LEU A 211 -6.30 3.40 -19.05
CA LEU A 211 -7.19 3.50 -20.21
C LEU A 211 -7.48 2.12 -20.82
N LYS A 212 -6.43 1.32 -21.00
CA LYS A 212 -6.55 -0.04 -21.51
C LYS A 212 -7.41 -0.94 -20.60
N GLN A 213 -7.25 -0.83 -19.27
CA GLN A 213 -8.06 -1.59 -18.31
C GLN A 213 -9.54 -1.16 -18.30
N ALA A 214 -9.82 0.09 -18.66
CA ALA A 214 -11.16 0.62 -18.74
C ALA A 214 -11.88 0.29 -20.05
N SER A 215 -11.14 -0.10 -21.09
CA SER A 215 -11.64 -0.37 -22.43
C SER A 215 -12.21 -1.79 -22.56
N ARG A 216 -13.28 -1.96 -23.35
CA ARG A 216 -13.94 -3.25 -23.62
C ARG A 216 -13.04 -4.27 -24.29
N ASN A 217 -12.26 -3.84 -25.26
CA ASN A 217 -11.47 -4.74 -26.13
C ASN A 217 -9.99 -4.80 -25.73
N GLY A 218 -9.60 -4.22 -24.58
CA GLY A 218 -8.19 -4.13 -24.19
C GLY A 218 -7.33 -3.27 -25.14
N SER A 219 -7.96 -2.51 -26.06
CA SER A 219 -7.28 -1.48 -26.85
C SER A 219 -7.17 -0.21 -26.00
N SER A 220 -5.99 0.43 -25.98
CA SER A 220 -5.83 1.72 -25.33
C SER A 220 -6.26 2.82 -26.32
N PRO A 221 -7.35 3.57 -26.04
CA PRO A 221 -7.63 4.74 -26.85
C PRO A 221 -6.52 5.76 -26.61
N ILE A 222 -5.99 6.38 -27.68
CA ILE A 222 -5.04 7.48 -27.57
C ILE A 222 -5.87 8.73 -27.25
N LEU A 223 -5.96 9.10 -25.97
CA LEU A 223 -6.71 10.27 -25.51
C LEU A 223 -5.82 11.40 -25.00
N PHE A 224 -4.54 11.13 -24.76
CA PHE A 224 -3.58 12.12 -24.24
C PHE A 224 -2.44 12.28 -25.25
N GLU A 225 -2.13 13.54 -25.59
CA GLU A 225 -0.95 13.89 -26.37
C GLU A 225 0.32 13.91 -25.51
N ASP A 226 1.50 13.74 -26.12
CA ASP A 226 2.80 13.74 -25.41
C ASP A 226 3.00 15.02 -24.58
N GLY A 227 2.66 16.18 -25.16
CA GLY A 227 2.73 17.46 -24.46
C GLY A 227 1.83 17.57 -23.24
N ALA A 228 0.68 16.90 -23.26
CA ALA A 228 -0.21 16.80 -22.09
C ALA A 228 0.41 15.91 -21.00
N ILE A 229 1.00 14.77 -21.40
CA ILE A 229 1.68 13.85 -20.47
C ILE A 229 2.86 14.55 -19.78
N ASP A 230 3.64 15.33 -20.51
CA ASP A 230 4.74 16.11 -19.95
C ASP A 230 4.27 17.12 -18.88
N GLU A 231 3.19 17.86 -19.14
CA GLU A 231 2.62 18.78 -18.15
C GLU A 231 2.01 18.04 -16.94
N ILE A 232 1.35 16.91 -17.16
CA ILE A 232 0.86 16.06 -16.08
C ILE A 232 2.02 15.61 -15.19
N TYR A 233 3.12 15.12 -15.77
CA TYR A 233 4.29 14.72 -15.03
C TYR A 233 4.92 15.90 -14.26
N ASN A 234 5.11 17.04 -14.92
CA ASN A 234 5.72 18.23 -14.33
C ASN A 234 4.92 18.73 -13.11
N TYR A 235 3.60 18.74 -13.18
CA TYR A 235 2.75 19.16 -12.08
C TYR A 235 2.64 18.13 -10.97
N THR A 236 2.44 16.85 -11.34
CA THR A 236 2.20 15.79 -10.38
C THR A 236 3.47 15.23 -9.75
N GLN A 237 4.64 15.50 -10.34
CA GLN A 237 5.95 14.95 -9.95
C GLN A 237 5.91 13.41 -9.84
N GLY A 238 5.14 12.78 -10.72
CA GLY A 238 5.01 11.33 -10.78
C GLY A 238 4.23 10.67 -9.63
N TYR A 239 3.54 11.43 -8.77
CA TYR A 239 2.71 10.86 -7.70
C TYR A 239 1.44 10.22 -8.26
N PRO A 240 1.25 8.87 -8.18
CA PRO A 240 0.13 8.17 -8.81
C PRO A 240 -1.24 8.72 -8.46
N ARG A 241 -1.45 9.15 -7.21
CA ARG A 241 -2.73 9.73 -6.79
C ARG A 241 -3.01 11.06 -7.47
N LYS A 242 -1.99 11.94 -7.59
CA LYS A 242 -2.12 13.23 -8.28
C LYS A 242 -2.35 13.04 -9.77
N ILE A 243 -1.62 12.09 -10.41
CA ILE A 243 -1.82 11.72 -11.82
C ILE A 243 -3.28 11.28 -12.04
N THR A 244 -3.78 10.38 -11.19
CA THR A 244 -5.16 9.89 -11.27
C THR A 244 -6.18 11.03 -11.21
N MET A 245 -6.04 11.95 -10.26
CA MET A 245 -6.96 13.09 -10.11
C MET A 245 -6.91 14.01 -11.34
N LEU A 246 -5.73 14.42 -11.75
CA LEU A 246 -5.58 15.33 -12.90
C LEU A 246 -6.06 14.72 -14.21
N CYS A 247 -5.80 13.41 -14.43
CA CYS A 247 -6.30 12.70 -15.61
C CYS A 247 -7.82 12.52 -15.58
N HIS A 248 -8.43 12.35 -14.39
CA HIS A 248 -9.90 12.35 -14.25
C HIS A 248 -10.48 13.68 -14.71
N ASP A 249 -9.99 14.77 -14.13
CA ASP A 249 -10.45 16.13 -14.48
C ASP A 249 -10.22 16.44 -15.97
N ALA A 250 -9.11 15.96 -16.53
CA ALA A 250 -8.81 16.16 -17.96
C ALA A 250 -9.78 15.42 -18.88
N LEU A 251 -10.19 14.19 -18.54
CA LEU A 251 -11.19 13.47 -19.34
C LEU A 251 -12.62 14.04 -19.19
N GLU A 252 -12.94 14.56 -18.02
CA GLU A 252 -14.22 15.30 -17.86
C GLU A 252 -14.23 16.57 -18.71
N ALA A 253 -13.16 17.37 -18.66
CA ALA A 253 -13.04 18.58 -19.47
C ALA A 253 -13.03 18.28 -20.98
N LEU A 254 -12.36 17.21 -21.41
CA LEU A 254 -12.37 16.72 -22.79
C LEU A 254 -13.80 16.55 -23.34
N VAL A 255 -14.66 15.88 -22.54
CA VAL A 255 -16.05 15.64 -22.92
C VAL A 255 -16.87 16.93 -22.88
N MET A 256 -16.72 17.76 -21.83
CA MET A 256 -17.46 19.02 -21.68
C MET A 256 -17.14 20.03 -22.77
N GLU A 257 -15.89 20.08 -23.22
CA GLU A 257 -15.43 21.00 -24.28
C GLU A 257 -15.54 20.36 -25.69
N SER A 258 -16.06 19.13 -25.80
CA SER A 258 -16.20 18.39 -27.07
C SER A 258 -14.88 18.30 -27.85
N ARG A 259 -13.76 18.09 -27.18
CA ARG A 259 -12.43 17.94 -27.79
C ARG A 259 -12.19 16.49 -28.15
N GLU A 260 -11.28 16.27 -29.10
CA GLU A 260 -10.88 14.94 -29.54
C GLU A 260 -9.77 14.33 -28.67
N PHE A 261 -8.81 15.19 -28.20
CA PHE A 261 -7.67 14.78 -27.39
C PHE A 261 -7.45 15.73 -26.21
N VAL A 262 -6.83 15.21 -25.15
CA VAL A 262 -6.27 15.99 -24.05
C VAL A 262 -4.92 16.54 -24.52
N ASP A 263 -4.88 17.81 -24.84
CA ASP A 263 -3.72 18.56 -25.27
C ASP A 263 -3.05 19.30 -24.10
N ARG A 264 -1.84 19.79 -24.35
CA ARG A 264 -1.08 20.61 -23.36
C ARG A 264 -1.87 21.83 -22.84
N PRO A 265 -2.52 22.67 -23.68
CA PRO A 265 -3.29 23.82 -23.22
C PRO A 265 -4.43 23.46 -22.25
N LEU A 266 -5.13 22.36 -22.47
CA LEU A 266 -6.19 21.88 -21.60
C LEU A 266 -5.64 21.56 -20.20
N VAL A 267 -4.53 20.81 -20.13
CA VAL A 267 -3.88 20.45 -18.86
C VAL A 267 -3.38 21.69 -18.12
N CYS A 268 -2.73 22.63 -18.82
CA CYS A 268 -2.28 23.89 -18.22
C CYS A 268 -3.42 24.71 -17.63
N ASN A 269 -4.58 24.76 -18.31
CA ASN A 269 -5.77 25.45 -17.82
C ASN A 269 -6.32 24.82 -16.53
N LEU A 270 -6.40 23.48 -16.47
CA LEU A 270 -6.84 22.73 -15.28
C LEU A 270 -5.90 22.97 -14.09
N ILE A 271 -4.59 22.90 -14.31
CA ILE A 271 -3.59 23.19 -13.29
C ILE A 271 -3.73 24.61 -12.74
N SER A 272 -3.90 25.61 -13.63
CA SER A 272 -4.07 27.01 -13.24
C SER A 272 -5.32 27.22 -12.38
N LYS A 273 -6.44 26.54 -12.71
CA LYS A 273 -7.67 26.58 -11.91
C LYS A 273 -7.48 25.95 -10.53
N ALA A 274 -6.82 24.79 -10.47
CA ALA A 274 -6.53 24.09 -9.21
C ALA A 274 -5.63 24.92 -8.28
N THR A 275 -4.61 25.58 -8.82
CA THR A 275 -3.68 26.43 -8.04
C THR A 275 -4.39 27.65 -7.44
N LYS A 276 -5.25 28.32 -8.22
CA LYS A 276 -6.02 29.48 -7.74
C LYS A 276 -6.99 29.13 -6.60
N LEU A 277 -7.62 27.95 -6.63
CA LEU A 277 -8.49 27.49 -5.53
C LEU A 277 -7.71 27.33 -4.22
N VAL A 278 -6.51 26.77 -4.28
CA VAL A 278 -5.66 26.60 -3.07
C VAL A 278 -5.19 27.94 -2.51
N GLU A 279 -4.86 28.91 -3.35
CA GLU A 279 -4.45 30.27 -2.92
C GLU A 279 -5.62 31.02 -2.25
N THR A 280 -6.86 30.80 -2.71
CA THR A 280 -8.05 31.45 -2.15
C THR A 280 -8.47 30.85 -0.80
N GLU A 281 -8.17 29.59 -0.52
CA GLU A 281 -8.43 28.94 0.78
C GLU A 281 -7.34 29.26 1.84
N ALA A 282 -6.16 29.73 1.40
CA ALA A 282 -5.04 30.06 2.28
C ALA A 282 -4.99 31.55 2.68
N ALA A 283 -5.81 32.39 2.07
CA ALA A 283 -5.99 33.82 2.35
C ALA A 283 -7.20 34.09 3.23
#